data_90b8ac334c8dd46f5886141d8cff92dc
#
_entry.id   90b8ac334c8dd46f5886141d8cff92dc
#
_cell.length_a   1.000
_cell.length_b   1.000
_cell.length_c   1.000
_cell.angle_alpha   90.00
_cell.angle_beta   90.00
_cell.angle_gamma   90.00
#
_symmetry.space_group_name_H-M   'P 1'
#
loop_
_entity.id
_entity.type
_entity.pdbx_description
1 polymer ?
#
loop_
_entity_poly.entity_id
_entity_poly.type
_entity_poly.pdbx_seq_one_letter_code
_entity_poly.pdbx_strand_id
1 'polypeptide(L)'
;MEQKIYNEYVEILKEELLPAMGCTEPIAVAYAAAVAVQALGEKPESVEVNVSANIIKNVKSVVVPCTGGLRGIGAAVCAGIVAGCPEKELEILEEITEEQKVEMKEMLDTMPMTIQESDKGYIFDIQIKVCAGEHSGYAEIAGFHTNVICVKKDDAIIHEKEYEEQGSSCVTDRSLLTVEKIVEFADCVDVADVEEVLQRQIDYNWAIAEEGMTGKWGAAIGKTLMEAYGNSVHNRAKAMAAAGSDARMNGCELPVVINSGSGNQGMTTSLPVIVYAKELNVSREMMLRALVVSNLITIHMKTGIGRLSAYCGAISAGCGAGAGICYLYGGRAYEISHVIVNAVAINSGVVCDGAKASCAAKIASAVEAGLLGLQMQKNGKQFYGGDGLVEKGVENTIRNIGELAKKGMRETDKTIIQIMTR
;
A
#
# COMPACT_ATOMS: atom_id res chain seq x y z
N MET A 1 7.06 10.63 26.87
CA MET A 1 6.59 11.25 25.58
C MET A 1 5.62 12.40 25.86
N GLU A 2 5.73 13.50 25.14
CA GLU A 2 4.77 14.61 25.22
C GLU A 2 3.40 14.19 24.67
N GLN A 3 2.30 14.61 25.35
CA GLN A 3 0.94 14.22 24.98
C GLN A 3 0.54 14.59 23.53
N LYS A 4 1.04 15.71 23.04
CA LYS A 4 0.80 16.13 21.65
C LYS A 4 1.39 15.13 20.64
N ILE A 5 2.64 14.68 20.88
CA ILE A 5 3.33 13.71 20.02
C ILE A 5 2.64 12.34 20.13
N TYR A 6 2.23 11.95 21.35
CA TYR A 6 1.48 10.73 21.58
C TYR A 6 0.19 10.68 20.74
N ASN A 7 -0.63 11.72 20.84
CA ASN A 7 -1.90 11.79 20.09
C ASN A 7 -1.66 11.76 18.58
N GLU A 8 -0.63 12.48 18.11
CA GLU A 8 -0.27 12.49 16.68
C GLU A 8 0.11 11.10 16.18
N TYR A 9 0.85 10.31 16.96
CA TYR A 9 1.23 8.95 16.57
C TYR A 9 0.05 7.98 16.53
N VAL A 10 -0.91 8.12 17.44
CA VAL A 10 -2.17 7.38 17.40
C VAL A 10 -2.94 7.72 16.13
N GLU A 11 -3.08 9.00 15.81
CA GLU A 11 -3.82 9.45 14.62
C GLU A 11 -3.10 9.06 13.32
N ILE A 12 -1.75 9.06 13.28
CA ILE A 12 -0.98 8.53 12.13
C ILE A 12 -1.32 7.07 11.88
N LEU A 13 -1.39 6.23 12.91
CA LEU A 13 -1.77 4.82 12.75
C LEU A 13 -3.20 4.68 12.24
N LYS A 14 -4.14 5.44 12.75
CA LYS A 14 -5.55 5.42 12.31
C LYS A 14 -5.71 5.91 10.86
N GLU A 15 -4.98 6.95 10.46
CA GLU A 15 -4.97 7.49 9.10
C GLU A 15 -4.40 6.51 8.08
N GLU A 16 -3.40 5.71 8.46
CA GLU A 16 -2.67 4.86 7.54
C GLU A 16 -3.11 3.39 7.50
N LEU A 17 -3.71 2.88 8.59
CA LEU A 17 -4.13 1.48 8.69
C LEU A 17 -5.61 1.33 8.35
N LEU A 18 -5.94 1.55 7.08
CA LEU A 18 -7.31 1.46 6.58
C LEU A 18 -7.56 0.11 5.91
N PRO A 19 -8.80 -0.41 5.98
CA PRO A 19 -9.19 -1.58 5.20
C PRO A 19 -9.27 -1.24 3.71
N ALA A 20 -8.98 -2.21 2.86
CA ALA A 20 -9.13 -2.10 1.42
C ALA A 20 -9.31 -3.47 0.77
N MET A 21 -10.16 -3.54 -0.25
CA MET A 21 -10.35 -4.73 -1.07
C MET A 21 -9.33 -4.74 -2.21
N GLY A 22 -8.57 -5.82 -2.38
CA GLY A 22 -7.65 -5.98 -3.51
C GLY A 22 -6.62 -4.86 -3.67
N CYS A 23 -6.33 -4.45 -4.92
CA CYS A 23 -5.38 -3.36 -5.21
C CYS A 23 -6.06 -1.99 -5.09
N THR A 24 -5.45 -1.09 -4.36
CA THR A 24 -6.03 0.21 -4.00
C THR A 24 -6.21 1.15 -5.18
N GLU A 25 -5.32 1.13 -6.17
CA GLU A 25 -5.41 2.03 -7.32
C GLU A 25 -6.60 1.70 -8.25
N PRO A 26 -6.89 0.43 -8.62
CA PRO A 26 -8.12 0.09 -9.34
C PRO A 26 -9.38 0.45 -8.56
N ILE A 27 -9.36 0.29 -7.22
CA ILE A 27 -10.51 0.66 -6.39
C ILE A 27 -10.70 2.18 -6.38
N ALA A 28 -9.63 2.98 -6.33
CA ALA A 28 -9.74 4.43 -6.43
C ALA A 28 -10.30 4.87 -7.80
N VAL A 29 -9.97 4.16 -8.88
CA VAL A 29 -10.58 4.39 -10.21
C VAL A 29 -12.08 4.05 -10.18
N ALA A 30 -12.46 2.92 -9.57
CA ALA A 30 -13.87 2.54 -9.41
C ALA A 30 -14.62 3.55 -8.54
N TYR A 31 -14.02 3.99 -7.45
CA TYR A 31 -14.57 5.02 -6.58
C TYR A 31 -14.81 6.35 -7.31
N ALA A 32 -13.82 6.83 -8.07
CA ALA A 32 -13.98 8.04 -8.89
C ALA A 32 -15.11 7.89 -9.93
N ALA A 33 -15.23 6.70 -10.56
CA ALA A 33 -16.31 6.43 -11.50
C ALA A 33 -17.70 6.47 -10.82
N ALA A 34 -17.84 5.88 -9.65
CA ALA A 34 -19.09 5.92 -8.90
C ALA A 34 -19.47 7.35 -8.48
N VAL A 35 -18.51 8.16 -8.01
CA VAL A 35 -18.73 9.58 -7.68
C VAL A 35 -19.20 10.36 -8.91
N ALA A 36 -18.57 10.13 -10.08
CA ALA A 36 -18.94 10.78 -11.33
C ALA A 36 -20.38 10.39 -11.76
N VAL A 37 -20.75 9.10 -11.64
CA VAL A 37 -22.12 8.62 -11.94
C VAL A 37 -23.14 9.19 -10.95
N GLN A 38 -22.81 9.28 -9.68
CA GLN A 38 -23.68 9.91 -8.69
C GLN A 38 -23.93 11.38 -9.02
N ALA A 39 -22.92 12.12 -9.49
CA ALA A 39 -23.07 13.49 -9.96
C ALA A 39 -23.92 13.59 -11.23
N LEU A 40 -23.75 12.68 -12.20
CA LEU A 40 -24.58 12.59 -13.40
C LEU A 40 -26.07 12.34 -13.06
N GLY A 41 -26.31 11.36 -12.18
CA GLY A 41 -27.64 10.98 -11.70
C GLY A 41 -28.43 10.04 -12.60
N GLU A 42 -27.79 9.50 -13.64
CA GLU A 42 -28.36 8.53 -14.58
C GLU A 42 -27.30 7.56 -15.13
N LYS A 43 -27.71 6.52 -15.88
CA LYS A 43 -26.77 5.53 -16.45
C LYS A 43 -25.95 6.18 -17.56
N PRO A 44 -24.62 6.13 -17.51
CA PRO A 44 -23.80 6.74 -18.54
C PRO A 44 -23.81 5.95 -19.86
N GLU A 45 -23.65 6.67 -20.96
CA GLU A 45 -23.53 6.15 -22.33
C GLU A 45 -22.08 6.14 -22.83
N SER A 46 -21.21 6.97 -22.25
CA SER A 46 -19.77 7.03 -22.57
C SER A 46 -18.94 7.53 -21.40
N VAL A 47 -17.63 7.23 -21.44
CA VAL A 47 -16.69 7.61 -20.38
C VAL A 47 -15.39 8.16 -20.97
N GLU A 48 -14.92 9.26 -20.41
CA GLU A 48 -13.58 9.81 -20.60
C GLU A 48 -12.77 9.65 -19.32
N VAL A 49 -11.58 9.07 -19.40
CA VAL A 49 -10.69 8.79 -18.27
C VAL A 49 -9.34 9.45 -18.52
N ASN A 50 -8.94 10.37 -17.64
CA ASN A 50 -7.61 10.93 -17.66
C ASN A 50 -6.94 10.58 -16.32
N VAL A 51 -5.82 9.85 -16.37
CA VAL A 51 -5.13 9.37 -15.18
C VAL A 51 -3.64 9.60 -15.27
N SER A 52 -2.98 9.78 -14.12
CA SER A 52 -1.53 9.91 -14.12
C SER A 52 -0.84 8.64 -14.64
N ALA A 53 0.34 8.80 -15.19
CA ALA A 53 1.16 7.70 -15.68
C ALA A 53 1.39 6.60 -14.61
N ASN A 54 1.49 6.98 -13.33
CA ASN A 54 1.60 6.04 -12.21
C ASN A 54 0.33 5.22 -11.99
N ILE A 55 -0.86 5.78 -12.20
CA ILE A 55 -2.12 5.04 -12.16
C ILE A 55 -2.17 4.05 -13.32
N ILE A 56 -1.78 4.46 -14.55
CA ILE A 56 -1.68 3.54 -15.69
C ILE A 56 -0.77 2.36 -15.34
N LYS A 57 0.43 2.63 -14.82
CA LYS A 57 1.42 1.63 -14.41
C LYS A 57 0.85 0.62 -13.40
N ASN A 58 0.12 1.10 -12.40
CA ASN A 58 -0.34 0.27 -11.29
C ASN A 58 -1.63 -0.49 -11.57
N VAL A 59 -2.46 -0.01 -12.51
CA VAL A 59 -3.77 -0.61 -12.82
C VAL A 59 -3.74 -1.53 -14.03
N LYS A 60 -2.88 -1.28 -15.03
CA LYS A 60 -2.88 -1.95 -16.34
C LYS A 60 -2.97 -3.48 -16.29
N SER A 61 -2.26 -4.13 -15.37
CA SER A 61 -2.11 -5.59 -15.35
C SER A 61 -2.79 -6.27 -14.15
N VAL A 62 -3.36 -5.50 -13.24
CA VAL A 62 -3.92 -6.05 -12.01
C VAL A 62 -5.37 -6.50 -12.23
N VAL A 63 -5.76 -7.55 -11.53
CA VAL A 63 -7.16 -7.99 -11.47
C VAL A 63 -7.94 -7.00 -10.59
N VAL A 64 -9.04 -6.49 -11.10
CA VAL A 64 -9.99 -5.70 -10.31
C VAL A 64 -10.80 -6.69 -9.45
N PRO A 65 -10.80 -6.54 -8.12
CA PRO A 65 -11.51 -7.48 -7.26
C PRO A 65 -13.00 -7.48 -7.52
N CYS A 66 -13.66 -8.58 -7.22
CA CYS A 66 -15.12 -8.76 -7.37
C CYS A 66 -15.67 -8.56 -8.80
N THR A 67 -14.83 -8.68 -9.84
CA THR A 67 -15.24 -8.50 -11.24
C THR A 67 -15.23 -9.80 -12.07
N GLY A 68 -15.00 -10.96 -11.45
CA GLY A 68 -14.82 -12.21 -12.18
C GLY A 68 -13.52 -12.31 -12.98
N GLY A 69 -12.47 -11.56 -12.56
CA GLY A 69 -11.12 -11.61 -13.16
C GLY A 69 -10.83 -10.55 -14.21
N LEU A 70 -11.69 -9.55 -14.39
CA LEU A 70 -11.46 -8.44 -15.31
C LEU A 70 -10.23 -7.61 -14.86
N ARG A 71 -9.54 -6.97 -15.82
CA ARG A 71 -8.26 -6.28 -15.59
C ARG A 71 -8.24 -4.89 -16.21
N GLY A 72 -7.45 -4.02 -15.60
CA GLY A 72 -7.14 -2.71 -16.16
C GLY A 72 -8.12 -1.60 -15.81
N ILE A 73 -7.83 -0.40 -16.31
CA ILE A 73 -8.56 0.83 -15.97
C ILE A 73 -10.03 0.74 -16.41
N GLY A 74 -10.29 0.27 -17.62
CA GLY A 74 -11.66 0.13 -18.12
C GLY A 74 -12.52 -0.79 -17.25
N ALA A 75 -11.96 -1.92 -16.79
CA ALA A 75 -12.64 -2.81 -15.87
C ALA A 75 -12.94 -2.15 -14.53
N ALA A 76 -12.00 -1.37 -13.99
CA ALA A 76 -12.20 -0.63 -12.75
C ALA A 76 -13.30 0.44 -12.87
N VAL A 77 -13.35 1.15 -14.01
CA VAL A 77 -14.41 2.13 -14.32
C VAL A 77 -15.78 1.45 -14.37
N CYS A 78 -15.90 0.36 -15.15
CA CYS A 78 -17.16 -0.39 -15.24
C CYS A 78 -17.61 -0.91 -13.86
N ALA A 79 -16.65 -1.40 -13.05
CA ALA A 79 -16.94 -1.86 -11.70
C ALA A 79 -17.51 -0.73 -10.81
N GLY A 80 -16.94 0.47 -10.88
CA GLY A 80 -17.45 1.62 -10.13
C GLY A 80 -18.82 2.09 -10.59
N ILE A 81 -19.07 2.10 -11.89
CA ILE A 81 -20.38 2.46 -12.47
C ILE A 81 -21.48 1.50 -12.00
N VAL A 82 -21.19 0.20 -12.01
CA VAL A 82 -22.16 -0.85 -11.64
C VAL A 82 -22.34 -0.95 -10.12
N ALA A 83 -21.28 -0.75 -9.33
CA ALA A 83 -21.32 -0.79 -7.88
C ALA A 83 -22.21 0.35 -7.30
N GLY A 84 -22.07 1.57 -7.81
CA GLY A 84 -22.96 2.68 -7.56
C GLY A 84 -23.03 3.23 -6.11
N CYS A 85 -22.17 2.81 -5.20
CA CYS A 85 -22.18 3.18 -3.78
C CYS A 85 -20.88 3.89 -3.37
N PRO A 86 -20.66 5.16 -3.75
CA PRO A 86 -19.40 5.87 -3.47
C PRO A 86 -19.15 6.07 -1.96
N GLU A 87 -20.16 5.97 -1.10
CA GLU A 87 -20.04 6.10 0.36
C GLU A 87 -19.15 5.01 0.98
N LYS A 88 -18.95 3.89 0.25
CA LYS A 88 -18.06 2.78 0.67
C LYS A 88 -16.58 3.01 0.35
N GLU A 89 -16.23 4.06 -0.37
CA GLU A 89 -14.83 4.41 -0.71
C GLU A 89 -14.00 3.21 -1.22
N LEU A 90 -13.00 2.77 -0.47
CA LEU A 90 -12.11 1.65 -0.85
C LEU A 90 -12.72 0.26 -0.65
N GLU A 91 -13.93 0.16 -0.14
CA GLU A 91 -14.72 -1.07 0.00
C GLU A 91 -15.90 -1.12 -0.99
N ILE A 92 -15.92 -0.21 -1.99
CA ILE A 92 -17.02 -0.02 -2.94
C ILE A 92 -17.41 -1.29 -3.72
N LEU A 93 -16.50 -2.24 -3.89
CA LEU A 93 -16.76 -3.48 -4.63
C LEU A 93 -17.10 -4.68 -3.72
N GLU A 94 -17.28 -4.50 -2.42
CA GLU A 94 -17.45 -5.60 -1.45
C GLU A 94 -18.73 -6.42 -1.69
N GLU A 95 -19.81 -5.77 -2.14
CA GLU A 95 -21.14 -6.39 -2.26
C GLU A 95 -21.55 -6.64 -3.73
N ILE A 96 -20.60 -6.87 -4.64
CA ILE A 96 -20.90 -7.13 -6.06
C ILE A 96 -21.54 -8.51 -6.24
N THR A 97 -22.69 -8.54 -6.90
CA THR A 97 -23.42 -9.77 -7.23
C THR A 97 -22.91 -10.42 -8.52
N GLU A 98 -23.27 -11.68 -8.76
CA GLU A 98 -22.92 -12.39 -10.01
C GLU A 98 -23.56 -11.73 -11.24
N GLU A 99 -24.79 -11.20 -11.12
CA GLU A 99 -25.47 -10.45 -12.18
C GLU A 99 -24.70 -9.17 -12.53
N GLN A 100 -24.21 -8.46 -11.51
CA GLN A 100 -23.38 -7.26 -11.71
C GLN A 100 -22.04 -7.59 -12.37
N LYS A 101 -21.43 -8.74 -12.09
CA LYS A 101 -20.21 -9.18 -12.78
C LYS A 101 -20.45 -9.37 -14.28
N VAL A 102 -21.62 -9.92 -14.67
CA VAL A 102 -22.01 -10.04 -16.08
C VAL A 102 -22.22 -8.66 -16.70
N GLU A 103 -22.94 -7.77 -16.02
CA GLU A 103 -23.17 -6.39 -16.48
C GLU A 103 -21.84 -5.63 -16.70
N MET A 104 -20.88 -5.75 -15.76
CA MET A 104 -19.54 -5.15 -15.89
C MET A 104 -18.82 -5.63 -17.16
N LYS A 105 -18.90 -6.93 -17.46
CA LYS A 105 -18.25 -7.51 -18.64
C LYS A 105 -18.90 -7.01 -19.94
N GLU A 106 -20.21 -7.02 -20.02
CA GLU A 106 -20.96 -6.48 -21.17
C GLU A 106 -20.67 -4.99 -21.36
N MET A 107 -20.65 -4.22 -20.28
CA MET A 107 -20.33 -2.80 -20.31
C MET A 107 -18.90 -2.56 -20.81
N LEU A 108 -17.92 -3.34 -20.35
CA LEU A 108 -16.53 -3.22 -20.81
C LEU A 108 -16.39 -3.48 -22.31
N ASP A 109 -17.17 -4.39 -22.85
CA ASP A 109 -17.14 -4.76 -24.29
C ASP A 109 -17.89 -3.75 -25.17
N THR A 110 -18.86 -3.00 -24.64
CA THR A 110 -19.81 -2.20 -25.45
C THR A 110 -19.74 -0.70 -25.20
N MET A 111 -19.32 -0.25 -24.01
CA MET A 111 -19.33 1.17 -23.65
C MET A 111 -18.18 1.93 -24.33
N PRO A 112 -18.46 3.01 -25.07
CA PRO A 112 -17.43 3.90 -25.58
C PRO A 112 -16.59 4.48 -24.42
N MET A 113 -15.30 4.18 -24.42
CA MET A 113 -14.39 4.62 -23.37
C MET A 113 -13.08 5.14 -23.95
N THR A 114 -12.68 6.34 -23.55
CA THR A 114 -11.39 6.93 -23.90
C THR A 114 -10.52 6.99 -22.63
N ILE A 115 -9.31 6.41 -22.68
CA ILE A 115 -8.36 6.40 -21.58
C ILE A 115 -7.09 7.11 -22.04
N GLN A 116 -6.70 8.16 -21.34
CA GLN A 116 -5.54 8.99 -21.68
C GLN A 116 -4.69 9.30 -20.44
N GLU A 117 -3.44 9.69 -20.66
CA GLU A 117 -2.59 10.21 -19.60
C GLU A 117 -2.99 11.66 -19.28
N SER A 118 -3.12 11.97 -17.99
CA SER A 118 -3.41 13.31 -17.49
C SER A 118 -2.24 14.27 -17.76
N ASP A 119 -2.54 15.49 -18.17
CA ASP A 119 -1.59 16.59 -18.41
C ASP A 119 -1.26 17.42 -17.16
N LYS A 120 -1.95 17.20 -16.02
CA LYS A 120 -1.75 17.97 -14.78
C LYS A 120 -0.38 17.74 -14.12
N GLY A 121 0.30 16.64 -14.45
CA GLY A 121 1.62 16.33 -13.91
C GLY A 121 1.62 15.84 -12.47
N TYR A 122 0.44 15.57 -11.86
CA TYR A 122 0.33 14.98 -10.54
C TYR A 122 0.81 13.51 -10.54
N ILE A 123 1.45 13.09 -9.45
CA ILE A 123 1.90 11.70 -9.27
C ILE A 123 0.71 10.74 -9.13
N PHE A 124 -0.31 11.18 -8.39
CA PHE A 124 -1.58 10.47 -8.23
C PHE A 124 -2.70 11.37 -8.72
N ASP A 125 -3.31 11.04 -9.85
CA ASP A 125 -4.41 11.77 -10.47
C ASP A 125 -5.34 10.82 -11.19
N ILE A 126 -6.64 10.92 -10.90
CA ILE A 126 -7.71 10.15 -11.52
C ILE A 126 -8.84 11.12 -11.82
N GLN A 127 -9.11 11.35 -13.09
CA GLN A 127 -10.20 12.20 -13.58
C GLN A 127 -11.14 11.33 -14.41
N ILE A 128 -12.40 11.29 -14.03
CA ILE A 128 -13.42 10.54 -14.74
C ILE A 128 -14.57 11.46 -15.09
N LYS A 129 -14.90 11.52 -16.39
CA LYS A 129 -16.09 12.16 -16.91
C LYS A 129 -16.99 11.11 -17.53
N VAL A 130 -18.23 11.07 -17.08
CA VAL A 130 -19.28 10.20 -17.60
C VAL A 130 -20.33 11.06 -18.30
N CYS A 131 -20.87 10.60 -19.43
CA CYS A 131 -21.86 11.36 -20.22
C CYS A 131 -23.08 10.50 -20.55
N ALA A 132 -24.26 11.15 -20.54
CA ALA A 132 -25.52 10.61 -21.03
C ALA A 132 -26.28 11.72 -21.77
N GLY A 133 -26.47 11.59 -23.11
CA GLY A 133 -27.03 12.64 -23.95
C GLY A 133 -26.25 13.95 -23.83
N GLU A 134 -26.93 15.03 -23.36
CA GLU A 134 -26.34 16.36 -23.16
C GLU A 134 -25.80 16.56 -21.73
N HIS A 135 -26.00 15.59 -20.83
CA HIS A 135 -25.58 15.69 -19.44
C HIS A 135 -24.24 14.99 -19.17
N SER A 136 -23.50 15.52 -18.20
CA SER A 136 -22.22 14.94 -17.77
C SER A 136 -22.05 15.00 -16.26
N GLY A 137 -21.37 13.98 -15.73
CA GLY A 137 -20.85 13.95 -14.35
C GLY A 137 -19.33 13.84 -14.37
N TYR A 138 -18.67 14.54 -13.48
CA TYR A 138 -17.20 14.56 -13.37
C TYR A 138 -16.76 14.37 -11.94
N ALA A 139 -15.74 13.59 -11.75
CA ALA A 139 -15.03 13.43 -10.48
C ALA A 139 -13.53 13.42 -10.68
N GLU A 140 -12.81 14.05 -9.75
CA GLU A 140 -11.36 14.06 -9.73
C GLU A 140 -10.84 13.71 -8.34
N ILE A 141 -9.91 12.74 -8.30
CA ILE A 141 -9.17 12.32 -7.11
C ILE A 141 -7.71 12.63 -7.31
N ALA A 142 -7.06 13.33 -6.36
CA ALA A 142 -5.64 13.62 -6.42
C ALA A 142 -4.92 13.39 -5.09
N GLY A 143 -3.65 13.02 -5.16
CA GLY A 143 -2.74 12.86 -4.02
C GLY A 143 -2.86 11.54 -3.28
N PHE A 144 -4.08 11.08 -2.95
CA PHE A 144 -4.33 9.79 -2.33
C PHE A 144 -5.72 9.23 -2.70
N HIS A 145 -5.92 7.95 -2.45
CA HIS A 145 -6.98 7.13 -3.05
C HIS A 145 -8.42 7.61 -2.80
N THR A 146 -8.70 8.30 -1.71
CA THR A 146 -10.05 8.78 -1.33
C THR A 146 -10.19 10.31 -1.35
N ASN A 147 -9.15 11.04 -1.77
CA ASN A 147 -9.18 12.51 -1.78
C ASN A 147 -9.86 13.04 -3.04
N VAL A 148 -11.17 13.09 -3.03
CA VAL A 148 -11.96 13.76 -4.07
C VAL A 148 -11.71 15.28 -3.97
N ILE A 149 -11.14 15.86 -5.02
CA ILE A 149 -10.82 17.29 -5.07
C ILE A 149 -11.78 18.09 -5.94
N CYS A 150 -12.50 17.44 -6.86
CA CYS A 150 -13.48 18.12 -7.69
C CYS A 150 -14.61 17.17 -8.08
N VAL A 151 -15.86 17.66 -7.98
CA VAL A 151 -17.06 16.99 -8.51
C VAL A 151 -17.88 18.03 -9.25
N LYS A 152 -18.33 17.68 -10.48
CA LYS A 152 -19.19 18.56 -11.30
C LYS A 152 -20.37 17.77 -11.85
N LYS A 153 -21.46 18.49 -12.07
CA LYS A 153 -22.58 18.08 -12.93
C LYS A 153 -22.70 19.11 -14.05
N ASP A 154 -22.54 18.66 -15.28
CA ASP A 154 -22.40 19.52 -16.44
C ASP A 154 -21.26 20.54 -16.18
N ASP A 155 -21.53 21.84 -16.27
CA ASP A 155 -20.55 22.90 -15.95
C ASP A 155 -20.62 23.39 -14.48
N ALA A 156 -21.58 22.88 -13.68
CA ALA A 156 -21.78 23.29 -12.30
C ALA A 156 -20.85 22.53 -11.33
N ILE A 157 -20.07 23.27 -10.57
CA ILE A 157 -19.21 22.70 -9.52
C ILE A 157 -20.10 22.34 -8.31
N ILE A 158 -20.11 21.06 -7.93
CA ILE A 158 -20.79 20.54 -6.73
C ILE A 158 -19.84 20.55 -5.53
N HIS A 159 -18.59 20.18 -5.76
CA HIS A 159 -17.52 20.13 -4.76
C HIS A 159 -16.21 20.56 -5.40
N GLU A 160 -15.44 21.37 -4.67
CA GLU A 160 -14.07 21.75 -5.08
C GLU A 160 -13.21 21.97 -3.83
N LYS A 161 -11.99 21.41 -3.90
CA LYS A 161 -10.97 21.53 -2.86
C LYS A 161 -9.64 21.83 -3.51
N GLU A 162 -8.96 22.88 -3.05
CA GLU A 162 -7.61 23.18 -3.52
C GLU A 162 -6.66 22.02 -3.23
N TYR A 163 -5.87 21.64 -4.22
CA TYR A 163 -4.85 20.61 -4.11
C TYR A 163 -3.55 21.09 -4.79
N GLU A 164 -2.46 21.06 -4.03
CA GLU A 164 -1.11 21.24 -4.53
C GLU A 164 -0.29 19.97 -4.30
N GLU A 165 0.40 19.47 -5.33
CA GLU A 165 1.24 18.26 -5.26
C GLU A 165 2.33 18.33 -4.16
N GLN A 166 2.78 19.53 -3.82
CA GLN A 166 3.81 19.75 -2.79
C GLN A 166 3.22 19.95 -1.38
N GLY A 167 1.91 20.09 -1.25
CA GLY A 167 1.21 20.19 0.02
C GLY A 167 1.20 18.85 0.75
N SER A 168 1.30 18.87 2.08
CA SER A 168 1.06 17.66 2.90
C SER A 168 -0.40 17.27 2.76
N SER A 169 -0.69 16.21 2.02
CA SER A 169 -2.04 15.65 1.90
C SER A 169 -2.48 14.86 3.16
N CYS A 170 -1.60 14.77 4.16
CA CYS A 170 -1.86 14.11 5.42
C CYS A 170 -2.41 15.12 6.43
N VAL A 171 -3.44 14.71 7.17
CA VAL A 171 -3.99 15.51 8.28
C VAL A 171 -2.99 15.57 9.44
N THR A 172 -2.17 14.50 9.59
CA THR A 172 -1.18 14.33 10.64
C THR A 172 0.20 14.84 10.28
N ASP A 173 0.96 15.33 11.27
CA ASP A 173 2.33 15.81 11.12
C ASP A 173 3.36 14.67 11.21
N ARG A 174 3.76 14.14 10.07
CA ARG A 174 4.74 13.05 9.97
C ARG A 174 6.18 13.49 10.16
N SER A 175 6.47 14.78 10.21
CA SER A 175 7.81 15.29 10.54
C SER A 175 8.25 14.98 11.97
N LEU A 176 7.30 14.64 12.82
CA LEU A 176 7.52 14.21 14.21
C LEU A 176 8.07 12.78 14.33
N LEU A 177 7.97 11.96 13.27
CA LEU A 177 8.42 10.58 13.28
C LEU A 177 9.95 10.50 13.30
N THR A 178 10.49 9.78 14.26
CA THR A 178 11.89 9.34 14.31
C THR A 178 11.94 7.93 14.90
N VAL A 179 12.97 7.16 14.57
CA VAL A 179 13.13 5.79 15.09
C VAL A 179 13.11 5.77 16.63
N GLU A 180 13.79 6.72 17.28
CA GLU A 180 13.85 6.83 18.74
C GLU A 180 12.46 7.08 19.34
N LYS A 181 11.72 8.07 18.82
CA LYS A 181 10.39 8.42 19.31
C LYS A 181 9.34 7.34 19.00
N ILE A 182 9.49 6.61 17.89
CA ILE A 182 8.61 5.48 17.57
C ILE A 182 8.77 4.37 18.60
N VAL A 183 10.00 4.07 19.01
CA VAL A 183 10.25 3.07 20.07
C VAL A 183 9.75 3.57 21.42
N GLU A 184 10.01 4.84 21.77
CA GLU A 184 9.46 5.46 23.00
C GLU A 184 7.92 5.37 23.02
N PHE A 185 7.25 5.66 21.90
CA PHE A 185 5.80 5.55 21.79
C PHE A 185 5.33 4.10 21.99
N ALA A 186 5.97 3.13 21.33
CA ALA A 186 5.62 1.72 21.48
C ALA A 186 5.78 1.21 22.92
N ASP A 187 6.76 1.75 23.68
CA ASP A 187 6.97 1.39 25.08
C ASP A 187 5.91 1.99 26.03
N CYS A 188 5.33 3.17 25.68
CA CYS A 188 4.44 3.90 26.58
C CYS A 188 2.97 3.98 26.12
N VAL A 189 2.65 3.60 24.87
CA VAL A 189 1.28 3.68 24.33
C VAL A 189 0.31 2.83 25.17
N ASP A 190 -0.85 3.39 25.50
CA ASP A 190 -1.97 2.57 25.95
C ASP A 190 -2.47 1.76 24.75
N VAL A 191 -2.38 0.43 24.85
CA VAL A 191 -2.70 -0.46 23.72
C VAL A 191 -4.15 -0.29 23.27
N ALA A 192 -5.04 0.11 24.20
CA ALA A 192 -6.45 0.35 23.88
C ALA A 192 -6.64 1.46 22.83
N ASP A 193 -5.75 2.45 22.76
CA ASP A 193 -5.85 3.56 21.80
C ASP A 193 -5.57 3.13 20.34
N VAL A 194 -4.88 1.99 20.15
CA VAL A 194 -4.44 1.49 18.84
C VAL A 194 -4.94 0.06 18.55
N GLU A 195 -5.58 -0.59 19.52
CA GLU A 195 -5.99 -2.00 19.43
C GLU A 195 -6.93 -2.26 18.26
N GLU A 196 -7.92 -1.39 18.03
CA GLU A 196 -8.92 -1.60 16.98
C GLU A 196 -8.27 -1.70 15.59
N VAL A 197 -7.43 -0.74 15.22
CA VAL A 197 -6.78 -0.71 13.89
C VAL A 197 -5.76 -1.83 13.73
N LEU A 198 -5.04 -2.18 14.80
CA LEU A 198 -4.05 -3.25 14.77
C LEU A 198 -4.71 -4.64 14.78
N GLN A 199 -5.81 -4.83 15.51
CA GLN A 199 -6.53 -6.10 15.51
C GLN A 199 -7.14 -6.36 14.13
N ARG A 200 -7.76 -5.35 13.51
CA ARG A 200 -8.26 -5.45 12.14
C ARG A 200 -7.14 -5.80 11.15
N GLN A 201 -5.94 -5.19 11.32
CA GLN A 201 -4.77 -5.54 10.51
C GLN A 201 -4.34 -7.00 10.69
N ILE A 202 -4.34 -7.49 11.93
CA ILE A 202 -4.02 -8.89 12.23
C ILE A 202 -5.01 -9.82 11.52
N ASP A 203 -6.31 -9.58 11.71
CA ASP A 203 -7.36 -10.49 11.24
C ASP A 203 -7.41 -10.53 9.71
N TYR A 204 -7.46 -9.38 9.05
CA TYR A 204 -7.58 -9.31 7.59
C TYR A 204 -6.32 -9.80 6.88
N ASN A 205 -5.15 -9.33 7.31
CA ASN A 205 -3.90 -9.71 6.65
C ASN A 205 -3.57 -11.18 6.89
N TRP A 206 -3.94 -11.73 8.05
CA TRP A 206 -3.76 -13.16 8.31
C TRP A 206 -4.68 -14.03 7.44
N ALA A 207 -5.97 -13.68 7.34
CA ALA A 207 -6.94 -14.43 6.55
C ALA A 207 -6.53 -14.53 5.06
N ILE A 208 -6.16 -13.42 4.44
CA ILE A 208 -5.73 -13.43 3.02
C ILE A 208 -4.40 -14.18 2.84
N ALA A 209 -3.49 -14.15 3.83
CA ALA A 209 -2.25 -14.91 3.76
C ALA A 209 -2.51 -16.42 3.86
N GLU A 210 -3.43 -16.88 4.71
CA GLU A 210 -3.84 -18.29 4.77
C GLU A 210 -4.46 -18.74 3.44
N GLU A 211 -5.32 -17.91 2.83
CA GLU A 211 -5.87 -18.19 1.51
C GLU A 211 -4.76 -18.29 0.43
N GLY A 212 -3.80 -17.37 0.45
CA GLY A 212 -2.65 -17.41 -0.45
C GLY A 212 -1.78 -18.65 -0.30
N MET A 213 -1.64 -19.17 0.93
CA MET A 213 -0.90 -20.40 1.22
C MET A 213 -1.53 -21.67 0.61
N THR A 214 -2.78 -21.62 0.16
CA THR A 214 -3.41 -22.73 -0.59
C THR A 214 -2.68 -23.04 -1.90
N GLY A 215 -1.95 -22.07 -2.43
CA GLY A 215 -1.21 -22.17 -3.71
C GLY A 215 -2.07 -22.04 -4.95
N LYS A 216 -3.32 -21.57 -4.83
CA LYS A 216 -4.25 -21.37 -5.96
C LYS A 216 -4.02 -20.03 -6.67
N TRP A 217 -3.24 -19.12 -6.08
CA TRP A 217 -3.13 -17.74 -6.49
C TRP A 217 -1.76 -17.42 -7.11
N GLY A 218 -1.77 -16.73 -8.23
CA GLY A 218 -0.61 -16.15 -8.88
C GLY A 218 0.52 -17.16 -9.15
N ALA A 219 1.72 -16.82 -8.71
CA ALA A 219 2.90 -17.69 -8.84
C ALA A 219 3.12 -18.58 -7.61
N ALA A 220 2.20 -18.55 -6.64
CA ALA A 220 2.27 -19.35 -5.40
C ALA A 220 3.62 -19.24 -4.69
N ILE A 221 4.17 -18.03 -4.60
CA ILE A 221 5.50 -17.77 -4.02
C ILE A 221 5.55 -18.23 -2.56
N GLY A 222 4.50 -17.92 -1.77
CA GLY A 222 4.43 -18.33 -0.37
C GLY A 222 4.55 -19.84 -0.22
N LYS A 223 3.76 -20.61 -0.97
CA LYS A 223 3.81 -22.07 -0.98
C LYS A 223 5.15 -22.61 -1.47
N THR A 224 5.67 -22.05 -2.57
CA THR A 224 6.97 -22.43 -3.13
C THR A 224 8.11 -22.27 -2.11
N LEU A 225 8.10 -21.16 -1.34
CA LEU A 225 9.10 -20.93 -0.28
C LEU A 225 9.02 -22.02 0.80
N MET A 226 7.82 -22.41 1.23
CA MET A 226 7.64 -23.45 2.23
C MET A 226 8.10 -24.82 1.74
N GLU A 227 7.78 -25.17 0.49
CA GLU A 227 8.21 -26.43 -0.13
C GLU A 227 9.72 -26.49 -0.35
N ALA A 228 10.35 -25.38 -0.79
CA ALA A 228 11.78 -25.34 -1.11
C ALA A 228 12.68 -25.24 0.13
N TYR A 229 12.28 -24.49 1.16
CA TYR A 229 13.17 -24.11 2.28
C TYR A 229 12.68 -24.60 3.66
N GLY A 230 11.54 -25.31 3.71
CA GLY A 230 11.02 -25.93 4.93
C GLY A 230 10.34 -24.94 5.88
N ASN A 231 10.04 -25.42 7.10
CA ASN A 231 9.12 -24.79 8.03
C ASN A 231 9.82 -24.04 9.20
N SER A 232 10.95 -23.38 8.94
CA SER A 232 11.55 -22.50 9.96
C SER A 232 10.72 -21.21 10.13
N VAL A 233 10.76 -20.60 11.33
CA VAL A 233 10.08 -19.32 11.58
C VAL A 233 10.50 -18.25 10.58
N HIS A 234 11.80 -18.22 10.25
CA HIS A 234 12.38 -17.33 9.25
C HIS A 234 11.70 -17.49 7.88
N ASN A 235 11.49 -18.72 7.45
CA ASN A 235 10.87 -19.00 6.16
C ASN A 235 9.35 -18.79 6.19
N ARG A 236 8.67 -19.19 7.28
CA ARG A 236 7.23 -18.91 7.45
C ARG A 236 6.91 -17.41 7.38
N ALA A 237 7.75 -16.57 8.01
CA ALA A 237 7.56 -15.13 8.00
C ALA A 237 7.56 -14.55 6.57
N LYS A 238 8.52 -14.97 5.74
CA LYS A 238 8.57 -14.60 4.31
C LYS A 238 7.40 -15.17 3.52
N ALA A 239 7.12 -16.45 3.75
CA ALA A 239 6.09 -17.18 3.02
C ALA A 239 4.70 -16.59 3.24
N MET A 240 4.33 -16.27 4.49
CA MET A 240 3.04 -15.67 4.81
C MET A 240 2.85 -14.30 4.17
N ALA A 241 3.87 -13.44 4.24
CA ALA A 241 3.83 -12.14 3.60
C ALA A 241 3.71 -12.24 2.06
N ALA A 242 4.45 -13.16 1.44
CA ALA A 242 4.38 -13.42 0.00
C ALA A 242 3.04 -14.02 -0.40
N ALA A 243 2.50 -14.97 0.37
CA ALA A 243 1.22 -15.62 0.11
C ALA A 243 0.04 -14.63 0.11
N GLY A 244 -0.01 -13.72 1.07
CA GLY A 244 -1.02 -12.66 1.07
C GLY A 244 -0.96 -11.82 -0.21
N SER A 245 0.24 -11.52 -0.70
CA SER A 245 0.41 -10.81 -1.97
C SER A 245 0.06 -11.68 -3.19
N ASP A 246 0.37 -12.99 -3.17
CA ASP A 246 -0.06 -13.92 -4.23
C ASP A 246 -1.60 -13.86 -4.39
N ALA A 247 -2.34 -13.97 -3.28
CA ALA A 247 -3.80 -13.88 -3.30
C ALA A 247 -4.29 -12.49 -3.75
N ARG A 248 -3.80 -11.42 -3.10
CA ARG A 248 -4.25 -10.06 -3.34
C ARG A 248 -4.02 -9.59 -4.79
N MET A 249 -2.84 -9.87 -5.37
CA MET A 249 -2.49 -9.41 -6.72
C MET A 249 -3.21 -10.18 -7.82
N ASN A 250 -3.85 -11.29 -7.49
CA ASN A 250 -4.52 -12.17 -8.44
C ASN A 250 -6.04 -12.26 -8.23
N GLY A 251 -6.62 -11.30 -7.51
CA GLY A 251 -8.07 -11.10 -7.46
C GLY A 251 -8.78 -11.81 -6.30
N CYS A 252 -8.08 -12.19 -5.25
CA CYS A 252 -8.72 -12.66 -4.01
C CYS A 252 -9.60 -11.55 -3.43
N GLU A 253 -10.83 -11.91 -3.09
CA GLU A 253 -11.88 -11.00 -2.63
C GLU A 253 -11.84 -10.77 -1.10
N LEU A 254 -10.79 -11.23 -0.40
CA LEU A 254 -10.60 -10.93 1.01
C LEU A 254 -9.98 -9.55 1.20
N PRO A 255 -10.47 -8.77 2.20
CA PRO A 255 -9.91 -7.46 2.50
C PRO A 255 -8.50 -7.57 3.12
N VAL A 256 -7.75 -6.48 3.02
CA VAL A 256 -6.47 -6.29 3.71
C VAL A 256 -6.49 -4.97 4.46
N VAL A 257 -5.65 -4.81 5.48
CA VAL A 257 -5.34 -3.50 6.04
C VAL A 257 -4.05 -2.99 5.42
N ILE A 258 -4.16 -1.82 4.78
CA ILE A 258 -3.05 -1.17 4.08
C ILE A 258 -2.05 -0.53 5.06
N ASN A 259 -0.87 -0.17 4.55
CA ASN A 259 0.05 0.77 5.18
C ASN A 259 0.63 1.66 4.08
N SER A 260 0.65 2.96 4.30
CA SER A 260 1.13 3.96 3.33
C SER A 260 0.49 3.81 1.94
N GLY A 261 -0.82 3.53 1.93
CA GLY A 261 -1.63 3.41 0.72
C GLY A 261 -1.51 2.07 -0.02
N SER A 262 -0.84 1.05 0.55
CA SER A 262 -0.66 -0.24 -0.12
C SER A 262 -0.93 -1.44 0.79
N GLY A 263 -1.81 -2.35 0.36
CA GLY A 263 -2.06 -3.63 1.05
C GLY A 263 -0.83 -4.54 1.07
N ASN A 264 -0.02 -4.54 0.01
CA ASN A 264 1.23 -5.28 0.00
C ASN A 264 2.18 -4.79 1.10
N GLN A 265 2.25 -3.48 1.34
CA GLN A 265 3.03 -2.93 2.45
C GLN A 265 2.43 -3.31 3.81
N GLY A 266 1.10 -3.20 3.96
CA GLY A 266 0.41 -3.59 5.19
C GLY A 266 0.68 -5.05 5.57
N MET A 267 0.59 -5.98 4.61
CA MET A 267 0.90 -7.39 4.82
C MET A 267 2.39 -7.65 5.12
N THR A 268 3.28 -6.98 4.39
CA THR A 268 4.74 -7.11 4.58
C THR A 268 5.17 -6.62 5.95
N THR A 269 4.56 -5.54 6.42
CA THR A 269 4.81 -4.93 7.74
C THR A 269 4.31 -5.81 8.88
N SER A 270 3.11 -6.39 8.75
CA SER A 270 2.42 -7.07 9.86
C SER A 270 2.70 -8.57 9.94
N LEU A 271 2.57 -9.31 8.84
CA LEU A 271 2.59 -10.77 8.87
C LEU A 271 3.88 -11.38 9.43
N PRO A 272 5.09 -10.90 9.07
CA PRO A 272 6.32 -11.43 9.66
C PRO A 272 6.39 -11.23 11.17
N VAL A 273 5.93 -10.07 11.66
CA VAL A 273 5.87 -9.76 13.10
C VAL A 273 4.91 -10.70 13.82
N ILE A 274 3.71 -10.92 13.25
CA ILE A 274 2.71 -11.85 13.81
C ILE A 274 3.25 -13.29 13.87
N VAL A 275 3.92 -13.74 12.80
CA VAL A 275 4.54 -15.09 12.77
C VAL A 275 5.58 -15.24 13.87
N TYR A 276 6.46 -14.26 14.05
CA TYR A 276 7.47 -14.28 15.11
C TYR A 276 6.85 -14.15 16.51
N ALA A 277 5.82 -13.32 16.68
CA ALA A 277 5.12 -13.17 17.95
C ALA A 277 4.48 -14.50 18.39
N LYS A 278 3.85 -15.22 17.45
CA LYS A 278 3.29 -16.57 17.68
C LYS A 278 4.38 -17.59 18.00
N GLU A 279 5.49 -17.59 17.27
CA GLU A 279 6.62 -18.51 17.51
C GLU A 279 7.27 -18.30 18.89
N LEU A 280 7.44 -17.05 19.28
CA LEU A 280 8.01 -16.68 20.57
C LEU A 280 7.01 -16.78 21.73
N ASN A 281 5.74 -17.06 21.43
CA ASN A 281 4.64 -17.14 22.40
C ASN A 281 4.60 -15.90 23.32
N VAL A 282 4.78 -14.71 22.74
CA VAL A 282 4.70 -13.45 23.50
C VAL A 282 3.25 -13.10 23.86
N SER A 283 3.06 -12.20 24.82
CA SER A 283 1.74 -11.67 25.17
C SER A 283 1.12 -10.93 23.97
N ARG A 284 -0.23 -10.85 23.96
CA ARG A 284 -0.96 -10.03 22.96
C ARG A 284 -0.49 -8.58 22.96
N GLU A 285 -0.32 -8.00 24.14
CA GLU A 285 0.19 -6.64 24.32
C GLU A 285 1.55 -6.46 23.63
N MET A 286 2.50 -7.39 23.87
CA MET A 286 3.83 -7.32 23.24
C MET A 286 3.74 -7.42 21.71
N MET A 287 2.85 -8.26 21.16
CA MET A 287 2.61 -8.33 19.73
C MET A 287 2.07 -7.01 19.17
N LEU A 288 1.09 -6.38 19.84
CA LEU A 288 0.55 -5.10 19.42
C LEU A 288 1.61 -3.98 19.45
N ARG A 289 2.42 -3.92 20.50
CA ARG A 289 3.55 -2.97 20.59
C ARG A 289 4.58 -3.17 19.46
N ALA A 290 4.90 -4.42 19.12
CA ALA A 290 5.80 -4.72 18.01
C ALA A 290 5.19 -4.33 16.64
N LEU A 291 3.88 -4.47 16.48
CA LEU A 291 3.15 -3.99 15.30
C LEU A 291 3.12 -2.45 15.22
N VAL A 292 3.02 -1.76 16.36
CA VAL A 292 3.19 -0.29 16.40
C VAL A 292 4.55 0.10 15.84
N VAL A 293 5.64 -0.52 16.32
CA VAL A 293 7.00 -0.26 15.80
C VAL A 293 7.08 -0.52 14.31
N SER A 294 6.66 -1.71 13.86
CA SER A 294 6.75 -2.11 12.47
C SER A 294 5.98 -1.16 11.54
N ASN A 295 4.74 -0.81 11.89
CA ASN A 295 3.91 0.09 11.09
C ASN A 295 4.47 1.51 11.04
N LEU A 296 4.83 2.10 12.18
CA LEU A 296 5.34 3.47 12.22
C LEU A 296 6.72 3.62 11.55
N ILE A 297 7.61 2.63 11.66
CA ILE A 297 8.88 2.63 10.92
C ILE A 297 8.62 2.59 9.40
N THR A 298 7.69 1.76 8.95
CA THR A 298 7.30 1.71 7.53
C THR A 298 6.78 3.07 7.06
N ILE A 299 5.86 3.69 7.80
CA ILE A 299 5.29 5.00 7.50
C ILE A 299 6.38 6.08 7.48
N HIS A 300 7.27 6.09 8.47
CA HIS A 300 8.37 7.03 8.57
C HIS A 300 9.28 6.97 7.33
N MET A 301 9.71 5.79 6.94
CA MET A 301 10.52 5.60 5.73
C MET A 301 9.76 6.02 4.47
N LYS A 302 8.46 5.71 4.37
CA LYS A 302 7.63 6.06 3.21
C LYS A 302 7.36 7.55 3.09
N THR A 303 7.36 8.29 4.17
CA THR A 303 7.16 9.76 4.17
C THR A 303 8.18 10.46 3.27
N GLY A 304 9.45 10.06 3.30
CA GLY A 304 10.50 10.61 2.46
C GLY A 304 10.43 10.16 0.98
N ILE A 305 9.87 8.99 0.73
CA ILE A 305 9.77 8.35 -0.61
C ILE A 305 8.55 8.87 -1.38
N GLY A 306 7.42 9.06 -0.68
CA GLY A 306 6.13 9.38 -1.27
C GLY A 306 5.27 8.12 -1.52
N ARG A 307 3.96 8.32 -1.81
CA ARG A 307 2.99 7.22 -1.97
C ARG A 307 3.28 6.37 -3.21
N LEU A 308 3.50 6.99 -4.37
CA LEU A 308 3.88 6.33 -5.62
C LEU A 308 5.31 6.71 -6.00
N SER A 309 6.12 5.74 -6.38
CA SER A 309 7.52 5.92 -6.76
C SER A 309 8.02 4.69 -7.51
N ALA A 310 9.08 4.84 -8.29
CA ALA A 310 9.83 3.70 -8.81
C ALA A 310 10.61 2.93 -7.72
N TYR A 311 10.76 3.48 -6.52
CA TYR A 311 11.31 2.77 -5.37
C TYR A 311 10.23 1.86 -4.75
N CYS A 312 10.50 0.58 -4.66
CA CYS A 312 9.52 -0.41 -4.19
C CYS A 312 9.21 -0.24 -2.70
N GLY A 313 7.95 0.06 -2.38
CA GLY A 313 7.49 0.25 -0.99
C GLY A 313 7.62 -0.99 -0.10
N ALA A 314 7.71 -2.18 -0.68
CA ALA A 314 7.97 -3.41 0.06
C ALA A 314 9.29 -3.35 0.85
N ILE A 315 10.30 -2.57 0.37
CA ILE A 315 11.57 -2.42 1.07
C ILE A 315 11.39 -1.72 2.41
N SER A 316 10.66 -0.59 2.44
CA SER A 316 10.33 0.10 3.69
C SER A 316 9.56 -0.81 4.65
N ALA A 317 8.61 -1.59 4.12
CA ALA A 317 7.81 -2.52 4.91
C ALA A 317 8.64 -3.70 5.44
N GLY A 318 9.61 -4.21 4.68
CA GLY A 318 10.56 -5.23 5.14
C GLY A 318 11.48 -4.72 6.25
N CYS A 319 11.93 -3.46 6.16
CA CYS A 319 12.67 -2.80 7.24
C CYS A 319 11.79 -2.66 8.49
N GLY A 320 10.54 -2.23 8.34
CA GLY A 320 9.57 -2.16 9.42
C GLY A 320 9.34 -3.51 10.09
N ALA A 321 9.17 -4.58 9.30
CA ALA A 321 9.02 -5.95 9.80
C ALA A 321 10.25 -6.38 10.63
N GLY A 322 11.46 -6.16 10.10
CA GLY A 322 12.71 -6.41 10.83
C GLY A 322 12.80 -5.66 12.15
N ALA A 323 12.39 -4.38 12.15
CA ALA A 323 12.34 -3.53 13.33
C ALA A 323 11.35 -4.05 14.38
N GLY A 324 10.12 -4.42 13.98
CA GLY A 324 9.11 -5.00 14.88
C GLY A 324 9.57 -6.34 15.46
N ILE A 325 10.20 -7.20 14.67
CA ILE A 325 10.77 -8.45 15.17
C ILE A 325 11.92 -8.20 16.13
N CYS A 326 12.79 -7.21 15.83
CA CYS A 326 13.85 -6.78 16.76
C CYS A 326 13.26 -6.37 18.11
N TYR A 327 12.17 -5.61 18.11
CA TYR A 327 11.46 -5.21 19.32
C TYR A 327 10.94 -6.41 20.12
N LEU A 328 10.38 -7.45 19.45
CA LEU A 328 9.98 -8.72 20.10
C LEU A 328 11.13 -9.41 20.84
N TYR A 329 12.35 -9.30 20.34
CA TYR A 329 13.57 -9.82 20.99
C TYR A 329 14.15 -8.88 22.05
N GLY A 330 13.45 -7.80 22.41
CA GLY A 330 13.89 -6.84 23.44
C GLY A 330 14.79 -5.72 22.91
N GLY A 331 15.03 -5.66 21.59
CA GLY A 331 15.76 -4.55 20.97
C GLY A 331 15.02 -3.22 21.14
N ARG A 332 15.76 -2.14 21.23
CA ARG A 332 15.24 -0.77 21.34
C ARG A 332 15.83 0.09 20.22
N ALA A 333 15.77 1.40 20.39
CA ALA A 333 16.13 2.36 19.34
C ALA A 333 17.52 2.10 18.73
N TYR A 334 18.50 1.71 19.51
CA TYR A 334 19.85 1.40 19.02
C TYR A 334 19.85 0.17 18.11
N GLU A 335 19.35 -0.97 18.57
CA GLU A 335 19.33 -2.22 17.80
C GLU A 335 18.44 -2.10 16.56
N ILE A 336 17.27 -1.48 16.71
CA ILE A 336 16.32 -1.24 15.62
C ILE A 336 16.94 -0.36 14.53
N SER A 337 17.70 0.69 14.93
CA SER A 337 18.41 1.54 13.96
C SER A 337 19.38 0.74 13.08
N HIS A 338 20.12 -0.20 13.68
CA HIS A 338 21.04 -1.06 12.93
C HIS A 338 20.30 -2.05 12.02
N VAL A 339 19.18 -2.60 12.46
CA VAL A 339 18.33 -3.47 11.62
C VAL A 339 17.84 -2.72 10.38
N ILE A 340 17.34 -1.49 10.56
CA ILE A 340 16.86 -0.64 9.44
C ILE A 340 18.00 -0.35 8.46
N VAL A 341 19.15 0.12 8.96
CA VAL A 341 20.31 0.47 8.13
C VAL A 341 20.81 -0.75 7.34
N ASN A 342 20.93 -1.90 8.00
CA ASN A 342 21.36 -3.14 7.34
C ASN A 342 20.37 -3.56 6.26
N ALA A 343 19.07 -3.58 6.56
CA ALA A 343 18.03 -3.99 5.61
C ALA A 343 17.96 -3.08 4.38
N VAL A 344 18.06 -1.77 4.57
CA VAL A 344 18.07 -0.78 3.49
C VAL A 344 19.31 -0.92 2.61
N ALA A 345 20.50 -1.12 3.21
CA ALA A 345 21.73 -1.30 2.44
C ALA A 345 21.68 -2.56 1.57
N ILE A 346 21.03 -3.64 2.04
CA ILE A 346 20.86 -4.88 1.29
C ILE A 346 19.98 -4.69 0.06
N ASN A 347 18.83 -3.99 0.19
CA ASN A 347 17.80 -3.92 -0.84
C ASN A 347 17.55 -2.50 -1.39
N SER A 348 18.54 -1.61 -1.40
CA SER A 348 18.38 -0.20 -1.78
C SER A 348 18.05 0.06 -3.27
N GLY A 349 18.03 -0.96 -4.11
CA GLY A 349 17.86 -0.80 -5.57
C GLY A 349 16.64 -1.51 -6.18
N VAL A 350 15.70 -2.03 -5.40
CA VAL A 350 14.54 -2.74 -5.95
C VAL A 350 13.53 -1.76 -6.54
N VAL A 351 13.23 -1.91 -7.83
CA VAL A 351 12.29 -1.04 -8.54
C VAL A 351 10.84 -1.52 -8.42
N CYS A 352 9.91 -0.56 -8.39
CA CYS A 352 8.48 -0.78 -8.50
C CYS A 352 8.03 -0.55 -9.95
N ASP A 353 7.59 -1.61 -10.59
CA ASP A 353 7.09 -1.65 -11.97
C ASP A 353 5.60 -1.99 -12.02
N GLY A 354 4.82 -1.52 -11.04
CA GLY A 354 3.37 -1.70 -10.91
C GLY A 354 2.95 -2.96 -10.15
N ALA A 355 1.64 -3.05 -9.88
CA ALA A 355 1.04 -4.16 -9.14
C ALA A 355 0.89 -5.39 -10.04
N LYS A 356 1.41 -6.55 -9.59
CA LYS A 356 1.38 -7.81 -10.33
C LYS A 356 1.85 -9.00 -9.50
N ALA A 357 1.74 -10.21 -10.03
CA ALA A 357 2.10 -11.45 -9.34
C ALA A 357 3.54 -11.46 -8.79
N SER A 358 4.52 -10.85 -9.50
CA SER A 358 5.92 -10.81 -9.00
C SER A 358 6.13 -9.95 -7.75
N CYS A 359 5.13 -9.19 -7.30
CA CYS A 359 5.19 -8.45 -6.03
C CYS A 359 5.41 -9.40 -4.85
N ALA A 360 4.82 -10.60 -4.86
CA ALA A 360 5.01 -11.60 -3.82
C ALA A 360 6.49 -11.98 -3.61
N ALA A 361 7.24 -12.16 -4.71
CA ALA A 361 8.67 -12.46 -4.65
C ALA A 361 9.50 -11.26 -4.15
N LYS A 362 9.15 -10.03 -4.56
CA LYS A 362 9.79 -8.81 -4.04
C LYS A 362 9.56 -8.63 -2.54
N ILE A 363 8.36 -8.96 -2.05
CA ILE A 363 8.02 -8.98 -0.63
C ILE A 363 8.89 -9.98 0.13
N ALA A 364 8.99 -11.21 -0.36
CA ALA A 364 9.85 -12.24 0.25
C ALA A 364 11.30 -11.75 0.38
N SER A 365 11.84 -11.10 -0.67
CA SER A 365 13.19 -10.50 -0.66
C SER A 365 13.30 -9.35 0.35
N ALA A 366 12.29 -8.51 0.47
CA ALA A 366 12.28 -7.40 1.41
C ALA A 366 12.25 -7.86 2.88
N VAL A 367 11.42 -8.86 3.18
CA VAL A 367 11.39 -9.50 4.51
C VAL A 367 12.71 -10.19 4.82
N GLU A 368 13.32 -10.89 3.84
CA GLU A 368 14.65 -11.48 3.98
C GLU A 368 15.71 -10.46 4.39
N ALA A 369 15.70 -9.28 3.74
CA ALA A 369 16.66 -8.22 4.09
C ALA A 369 16.45 -7.72 5.53
N GLY A 370 15.20 -7.57 5.98
CA GLY A 370 14.88 -7.23 7.37
C GLY A 370 15.37 -8.27 8.38
N LEU A 371 15.13 -9.55 8.08
CA LEU A 371 15.56 -10.68 8.92
C LEU A 371 17.08 -10.85 8.94
N LEU A 372 17.75 -10.70 7.79
CA LEU A 372 19.20 -10.75 7.70
C LEU A 372 19.83 -9.56 8.46
N GLY A 373 19.24 -8.35 8.31
CA GLY A 373 19.65 -7.16 9.04
C GLY A 373 19.57 -7.35 10.55
N LEU A 374 18.51 -7.99 11.03
CA LEU A 374 18.35 -8.37 12.44
C LEU A 374 19.43 -9.40 12.86
N GLN A 375 19.68 -10.41 12.05
CA GLN A 375 20.67 -11.42 12.39
C GLN A 375 22.09 -10.85 12.42
N MET A 376 22.41 -9.92 11.50
CA MET A 376 23.68 -9.19 11.51
C MET A 376 23.81 -8.39 12.82
N GLN A 377 22.77 -7.65 13.22
CA GLN A 377 22.77 -6.87 14.46
C GLN A 377 23.00 -7.78 15.69
N LYS A 378 22.28 -8.92 15.78
CA LYS A 378 22.48 -9.90 16.87
C LYS A 378 23.91 -10.42 16.96
N ASN A 379 24.61 -10.51 15.83
CA ASN A 379 26.02 -10.93 15.75
C ASN A 379 27.00 -9.75 15.91
N GLY A 380 26.53 -8.56 16.29
CA GLY A 380 27.35 -7.35 16.43
C GLY A 380 27.94 -6.85 15.11
N LYS A 381 27.26 -7.14 13.98
CA LYS A 381 27.66 -6.71 12.62
C LYS A 381 26.72 -5.68 12.07
N GLN A 382 27.26 -4.74 11.30
CA GLN A 382 26.50 -3.65 10.69
C GLN A 382 27.25 -3.09 9.48
N PHE A 383 26.52 -2.37 8.63
CA PHE A 383 27.10 -1.46 7.66
C PHE A 383 27.36 -0.11 8.31
N TYR A 384 28.40 0.59 7.88
CA TYR A 384 28.87 1.83 8.51
C TYR A 384 28.60 3.05 7.62
N GLY A 385 28.54 4.22 8.22
CA GLY A 385 28.51 5.47 7.49
C GLY A 385 29.68 5.59 6.51
N GLY A 386 29.36 5.81 5.23
CA GLY A 386 30.30 5.76 4.11
C GLY A 386 30.18 4.51 3.24
N ASP A 387 29.43 3.50 3.66
CA ASP A 387 29.13 2.31 2.84
C ASP A 387 27.98 2.66 1.84
N GLY A 388 28.33 3.27 0.72
CA GLY A 388 27.35 3.62 -0.32
C GLY A 388 26.34 4.67 0.15
N LEU A 389 25.07 4.28 0.24
CA LEU A 389 23.96 5.17 0.68
C LEU A 389 23.84 5.29 2.20
N VAL A 390 24.57 4.47 2.95
CA VAL A 390 24.57 4.50 4.41
C VAL A 390 25.32 5.72 4.93
N GLU A 391 24.69 6.48 5.80
CA GLU A 391 25.27 7.63 6.48
C GLU A 391 25.25 7.41 7.99
N LYS A 392 26.07 8.17 8.73
CA LYS A 392 26.09 8.12 10.18
C LYS A 392 24.75 8.57 10.75
N GLY A 393 24.07 7.66 11.49
CA GLY A 393 22.74 7.86 12.03
C GLY A 393 21.64 7.35 11.09
N VAL A 394 20.66 6.63 11.67
CA VAL A 394 19.59 5.99 10.91
C VAL A 394 18.72 7.00 10.15
N GLU A 395 18.43 8.16 10.76
CA GLU A 395 17.61 9.21 10.15
C GLU A 395 18.26 9.78 8.87
N ASN A 396 19.59 9.91 8.86
CA ASN A 396 20.34 10.36 7.69
C ASN A 396 20.26 9.32 6.56
N THR A 397 20.40 8.05 6.89
CA THR A 397 20.25 6.95 5.93
C THR A 397 18.82 6.91 5.35
N ILE A 398 17.79 7.03 6.19
CA ILE A 398 16.38 7.10 5.76
C ILE A 398 16.18 8.30 4.82
N ARG A 399 16.72 9.46 5.14
CA ARG A 399 16.66 10.64 4.28
C ARG A 399 17.33 10.43 2.93
N ASN A 400 18.50 9.81 2.90
CA ASN A 400 19.23 9.49 1.66
C ASN A 400 18.41 8.57 0.74
N ILE A 401 17.72 7.57 1.31
CA ILE A 401 16.82 6.69 0.57
C ILE A 401 15.61 7.46 0.03
N GLY A 402 15.02 8.34 0.85
CA GLY A 402 13.93 9.22 0.41
C GLY A 402 14.37 10.11 -0.76
N GLU A 403 15.55 10.69 -0.70
CA GLU A 403 16.11 11.52 -1.77
C GLU A 403 16.37 10.72 -3.06
N LEU A 404 16.98 9.54 -2.94
CA LEU A 404 17.17 8.62 -4.07
C LEU A 404 15.83 8.28 -4.72
N ALA A 405 14.83 7.91 -3.92
CA ALA A 405 13.51 7.52 -4.42
C ALA A 405 12.77 8.68 -5.10
N LYS A 406 12.75 9.85 -4.45
CA LYS A 406 11.98 11.02 -4.91
C LYS A 406 12.63 11.75 -6.08
N LYS A 407 13.97 11.89 -6.06
CA LYS A 407 14.73 12.61 -7.07
C LYS A 407 15.45 11.68 -8.04
N GLY A 408 16.25 10.74 -7.52
CA GLY A 408 17.13 9.90 -8.32
C GLY A 408 16.38 8.93 -9.22
N MET A 409 15.24 8.38 -8.76
CA MET A 409 14.46 7.39 -9.52
C MET A 409 13.37 8.00 -10.42
N ARG A 410 13.30 9.31 -10.55
CA ARG A 410 12.27 9.97 -11.37
C ARG A 410 12.34 9.59 -12.85
N GLU A 411 13.53 9.55 -13.43
CA GLU A 411 13.72 9.12 -14.82
C GLU A 411 13.56 7.60 -14.96
N THR A 412 13.90 6.84 -13.93
CA THR A 412 13.63 5.39 -13.87
C THR A 412 12.13 5.12 -13.95
N ASP A 413 11.31 5.87 -13.22
CA ASP A 413 9.85 5.74 -13.22
C ASP A 413 9.27 6.03 -14.61
N LYS A 414 9.68 7.13 -15.26
CA LYS A 414 9.30 7.46 -16.65
C LYS A 414 9.68 6.34 -17.62
N THR A 415 10.89 5.81 -17.50
CA THR A 415 11.37 4.71 -18.37
C THR A 415 10.54 3.45 -18.18
N ILE A 416 10.21 3.09 -16.94
CA ILE A 416 9.34 1.95 -16.64
C ILE A 416 7.96 2.14 -17.29
N ILE A 417 7.35 3.32 -17.13
CA ILE A 417 6.05 3.65 -17.72
C ILE A 417 6.11 3.53 -19.25
N GLN A 418 7.14 4.11 -19.88
CA GLN A 418 7.33 4.00 -21.33
C GLN A 418 7.45 2.55 -21.83
N ILE A 419 8.17 1.69 -21.08
CA ILE A 419 8.27 0.26 -21.40
C ILE A 419 6.90 -0.43 -21.29
N MET A 420 6.14 -0.09 -20.26
CA MET A 420 4.84 -0.72 -20.01
C MET A 420 3.74 -0.23 -20.96
N THR A 421 3.87 0.94 -21.56
CA THR A 421 2.86 1.54 -22.47
C THR A 421 3.12 1.30 -23.96
N ARG A 422 4.23 0.64 -24.30
CA ARG A 422 4.57 0.22 -25.67
C ARG A 422 3.56 -0.75 -26.23
#